data_72f06ef886cee919c25e720ea68cfa6e
#
_entry.id   72f06ef886cee919c25e720ea68cfa6e
#
_cell.length_a   1.000
_cell.length_b   1.000
_cell.length_c   1.000
_cell.angle_alpha   90.00
_cell.angle_beta   90.00
_cell.angle_gamma   90.00
#
_symmetry.space_group_name_H-M   'P 1'
#
loop_
_entity.id
_entity.type
_entity.pdbx_description
1 polymer ?
#
loop_
_entity_poly.entity_id
_entity_poly.type
_entity_poly.pdbx_seq_one_letter_code
_entity_poly.pdbx_strand_id
1 'polypeptide(L)' 'MSREDVIRQLRDYQVRWKSESATVARFIDFVASHPDCFERGLKTGHVTGSAWVVDRAGTRVLLTHHKKLNLWVQLGGH' A
#
# COMPACT_ATOMS: atom_id res chain seq x y z
N MET A 1 -7.89 8.38 6.54
CA MET A 1 -8.33 7.05 6.08
C MET A 1 -8.46 6.13 7.28
N SER A 2 -9.58 5.45 7.41
CA SER A 2 -9.81 4.52 8.52
C SER A 2 -9.40 3.10 8.15
N ARG A 3 -9.25 2.23 9.17
CA ARG A 3 -8.99 0.81 8.93
C ARG A 3 -10.12 0.17 8.13
N GLU A 4 -11.36 0.54 8.42
CA GLU A 4 -12.53 0.04 7.71
C GLU A 4 -12.49 0.39 6.23
N ASP A 5 -12.04 1.61 5.89
CA ASP A 5 -11.88 2.03 4.50
C ASP A 5 -10.84 1.17 3.78
N VAL A 6 -9.71 0.91 4.44
CA VAL A 6 -8.64 0.08 3.87
C VAL A 6 -9.13 -1.35 3.65
N ILE A 7 -9.83 -1.92 4.64
CA ILE A 7 -10.37 -3.29 4.53
C ILE A 7 -11.36 -3.38 3.38
N ARG A 8 -12.25 -2.39 3.25
CA ARG A 8 -13.22 -2.37 2.15
C ARG A 8 -12.53 -2.34 0.78
N GLN A 9 -11.53 -1.48 0.64
CA GLN A 9 -10.78 -1.38 -0.61
C GLN A 9 -10.02 -2.67 -0.91
N LEU A 10 -9.45 -3.31 0.11
CA LEU A 10 -8.76 -4.58 -0.06
C LEU A 10 -9.71 -5.69 -0.49
N ARG A 11 -10.92 -5.73 0.07
CA ARG A 11 -11.94 -6.72 -0.33
C ARG A 11 -12.38 -6.52 -1.78
N ASP A 12 -12.58 -5.28 -2.20
CA ASP A 12 -12.93 -4.97 -3.58
C ASP A 12 -11.81 -5.40 -4.53
N TYR A 13 -10.59 -5.14 -4.15
CA TYR A 13 -9.41 -5.56 -4.91
C TYR A 13 -9.31 -7.08 -5.00
N GLN A 14 -9.57 -7.79 -3.88
CA GLN A 14 -9.51 -9.24 -3.80
C GLN A 14 -10.51 -9.91 -4.77
N VAL A 15 -11.71 -9.35 -4.87
CA VAL A 15 -12.72 -9.86 -5.81
C VAL A 15 -12.28 -9.65 -7.25
N ARG A 16 -11.65 -8.50 -7.53
CA ARG A 16 -11.23 -8.14 -8.87
C ARG A 16 -9.99 -8.91 -9.34
N TRP A 17 -9.06 -9.15 -8.44
CA TRP A 17 -7.76 -9.76 -8.74
C TRP A 17 -7.58 -11.05 -7.96
N LYS A 18 -8.27 -12.11 -8.42
CA LYS A 18 -8.34 -13.39 -7.70
C LYS A 18 -6.99 -14.08 -7.53
N SER A 19 -6.07 -13.86 -8.46
CA SER A 19 -4.71 -14.42 -8.35
C SER A 19 -3.94 -13.89 -7.14
N GLU A 20 -4.34 -12.75 -6.59
CA GLU A 20 -3.69 -12.15 -5.42
C GLU A 20 -4.49 -12.35 -4.13
N SER A 21 -5.53 -13.20 -4.18
CA SER A 21 -6.46 -13.38 -3.07
C SER A 21 -5.78 -13.76 -1.76
N ALA A 22 -4.82 -14.68 -1.79
CA ALA A 22 -4.11 -15.13 -0.59
C ALA A 22 -3.29 -14.02 0.04
N THR A 23 -2.58 -13.24 -0.77
CA THR A 23 -1.78 -12.10 -0.29
C THR A 23 -2.69 -11.03 0.31
N VAL A 24 -3.80 -10.72 -0.37
CA VAL A 24 -4.76 -9.73 0.11
C VAL A 24 -5.41 -10.18 1.41
N ALA A 25 -5.74 -11.47 1.55
CA ALA A 25 -6.30 -12.02 2.79
C ALA A 25 -5.37 -11.79 3.97
N ARG A 26 -4.07 -12.01 3.80
CA ARG A 26 -3.06 -11.74 4.83
C ARG A 26 -3.01 -10.26 5.21
N PHE A 27 -3.13 -9.40 4.22
CA PHE A 27 -3.14 -7.95 4.45
C PHE A 27 -4.38 -7.55 5.25
N ILE A 28 -5.55 -8.06 4.86
CA ILE A 28 -6.81 -7.80 5.59
C ILE A 28 -6.71 -8.27 7.04
N ASP A 29 -6.19 -9.47 7.27
CA ASP A 29 -6.00 -10.01 8.63
C ASP A 29 -5.09 -9.11 9.46
N PHE A 30 -4.02 -8.61 8.88
CA PHE A 30 -3.11 -7.70 9.57
C PHE A 30 -3.84 -6.41 9.97
N VAL A 31 -4.55 -5.78 9.04
CA VAL A 31 -5.27 -4.53 9.31
C VAL A 31 -6.37 -4.73 10.33
N ALA A 32 -7.11 -5.84 10.22
CA ALA A 32 -8.21 -6.14 11.14
C ALA A 32 -7.74 -6.43 12.56
N SER A 33 -6.58 -7.06 12.72
CA SER A 33 -6.06 -7.48 14.04
C SER A 33 -5.18 -6.43 14.72
N HIS A 34 -4.81 -5.36 14.02
CA HIS A 34 -3.92 -4.33 14.57
C HIS A 34 -4.57 -2.96 14.49
N PRO A 35 -5.20 -2.48 15.59
CA PRO A 35 -5.77 -1.11 15.61
C PRO A 35 -4.75 -0.02 15.30
N ASP A 36 -3.48 -0.28 15.54
CA ASP A 36 -2.35 0.60 15.33
C ASP A 36 -1.59 0.32 14.03
N CYS A 37 -2.25 -0.29 13.05
CA CYS A 37 -1.60 -0.72 11.80
C CYS A 37 -0.98 0.42 10.98
N PHE A 38 -1.38 1.67 11.23
CA PHE A 38 -0.80 2.84 10.56
C PHE A 38 0.40 3.43 11.31
N GLU A 39 0.71 2.93 12.49
CA GLU A 39 1.75 3.48 13.35
C GLU A 39 3.13 2.95 12.97
N ARG A 40 4.09 3.85 12.74
CA ARG A 40 5.47 3.47 12.42
C ARG A 40 6.13 2.62 13.51
N GLY A 41 5.71 2.82 14.76
CA GLY A 41 6.29 2.12 15.91
C GLY A 41 5.87 0.68 16.06
N LEU A 42 4.89 0.19 15.28
CA LEU A 42 4.44 -1.19 15.36
C LEU A 42 5.52 -2.12 14.79
N LYS A 43 6.09 -2.96 15.65
CA LYS A 43 7.26 -3.78 15.30
C LYS A 43 6.98 -4.86 14.27
N THR A 44 5.76 -5.37 14.22
CA THR A 44 5.37 -6.41 13.24
C THR A 44 5.21 -5.85 11.83
N GLY A 45 5.09 -4.53 11.71
CA GLY A 45 4.91 -3.86 10.44
C GLY A 45 3.86 -2.77 10.54
N HIS A 46 3.71 -1.98 9.50
CA HIS A 46 2.70 -0.94 9.45
C HIS A 46 2.29 -0.67 8.01
N VAL A 47 1.09 -0.11 7.84
CA VAL A 47 0.56 0.22 6.51
C VAL A 47 1.17 1.54 6.03
N THR A 48 1.63 1.54 4.79
CA THR A 48 2.09 2.74 4.11
C THR A 48 1.30 2.92 2.82
N GLY A 49 1.34 4.12 2.28
CA GLY A 49 0.71 4.40 1.00
C GLY A 49 1.71 4.95 0.01
N SER A 50 1.55 4.58 -1.26
CA SER A 50 2.37 5.12 -2.32
C SER A 50 1.52 5.38 -3.56
N ALA A 51 2.06 6.15 -4.49
CA ALA A 51 1.33 6.52 -5.68
C ALA A 51 2.17 6.23 -6.93
N TRP A 52 1.55 5.58 -7.90
CA TRP A 52 2.09 5.42 -9.24
C TRP A 52 1.59 6.59 -10.08
N VAL A 53 2.39 7.64 -10.15
CA VAL A 53 1.98 8.90 -10.81
C VAL A 53 2.40 8.86 -12.27
N VAL A 54 1.43 8.99 -13.16
CA VAL A 54 1.66 8.99 -14.61
C VAL A 54 1.26 10.31 -15.21
N ASP A 55 1.85 10.65 -16.36
CA ASP A 55 1.45 11.84 -17.10
C ASP A 55 0.10 11.61 -17.79
N ARG A 56 -0.47 12.68 -18.37
CA ARG A 56 -1.78 12.61 -19.03
C ARG A 56 -1.83 11.56 -20.13
N ALA A 57 -0.73 11.41 -20.88
CA ALA A 57 -0.66 10.46 -21.98
C ALA A 57 -0.44 9.02 -21.51
N GLY A 58 -0.08 8.80 -20.23
CA GLY A 58 0.19 7.48 -19.72
C GLY A 58 1.50 6.87 -20.21
N THR A 59 2.42 7.69 -20.70
CA THR A 59 3.69 7.22 -21.28
C THR A 59 4.88 7.43 -20.38
N ARG A 60 4.73 8.22 -19.30
CA ARG A 60 5.80 8.51 -18.35
C ARG A 60 5.31 8.36 -16.93
N VAL A 61 6.22 7.97 -16.04
CA VAL A 61 5.95 7.88 -14.61
C VAL A 61 6.87 8.84 -13.86
N LEU A 62 6.38 9.34 -12.72
CA LEU A 62 7.18 10.18 -11.84
C LEU A 62 7.78 9.32 -10.73
N LEU A 63 9.09 9.32 -10.66
CA LEU A 63 9.84 8.63 -9.60
C LEU A 63 10.71 9.62 -8.87
N THR A 64 11.08 9.27 -7.64
CA THR A 64 12.05 10.03 -6.86
C THR A 64 13.29 9.18 -6.60
N HIS A 65 14.45 9.81 -6.60
CA HIS A 65 15.69 9.12 -6.24
C HIS A 65 15.85 9.16 -4.72
N HIS A 66 15.76 7.99 -4.09
CA HIS A 66 15.91 7.86 -2.65
C HIS A 66 17.39 7.84 -2.29
N LYS A 67 17.89 8.88 -1.63
CA LYS A 67 19.31 9.05 -1.36
C LYS A 67 19.92 7.92 -0.53
N LYS A 68 19.22 7.51 0.54
CA LYS A 68 19.73 6.46 1.44
C LYS A 68 19.78 5.09 0.78
N LEU A 69 18.77 4.75 -0.01
CA LEU A 69 18.69 3.46 -0.68
C LEU A 69 19.43 3.44 -2.02
N ASN A 70 19.72 4.61 -2.55
CA ASN A 70 20.31 4.78 -3.89
C ASN A 70 19.46 4.06 -4.96
N LEU A 71 18.15 4.24 -4.88
CA LEU A 71 17.19 3.61 -5.79
C LEU A 71 16.15 4.63 -6.25
N TRP A 72 15.64 4.42 -7.45
CA TRP A 72 14.48 5.14 -7.94
C TRP A 72 13.22 4.45 -7.45
N VAL A 73 12.36 5.18 -6.76
CA VAL A 73 11.15 4.64 -6.15
C VAL A 73 9.96 5.54 -6.45
N GLN A 74 8.77 4.95 -6.39
CA GLN A 74 7.54 5.72 -6.50
C GLN A 74 7.34 6.60 -5.27
N LEU A 75 6.56 7.67 -5.41
CA LEU A 75 6.25 8.57 -4.30
C LEU A 75 5.37 7.87 -3.28
N GLY A 76 5.63 8.16 -2.01
CA GLY A 76 4.79 7.60 -0.96
C GLY A 76 5.55 7.38 0.33
N GLY A 77 4.91 6.68 1.25
CA GLY A 77 5.46 6.40 2.57
C GLY A 77 4.38 6.51 3.64
N HIS A 78 4.73 7.13 4.73
CA HIS A 78 3.85 7.23 5.91
C HIS A 78 2.82 8.33 5.81
#